data_bbcf07743ad9c0554af0ef718cb9f5c3
#
_entry.id   bbcf07743ad9c0554af0ef718cb9f5c3
#
_cell.length_a   1.000
_cell.length_b   1.000
_cell.length_c   1.000
_cell.angle_alpha   90.00
_cell.angle_beta   90.00
_cell.angle_gamma   90.00
#
_symmetry.space_group_name_H-M   'P 1'
#
loop_
_entity.id
_entity.type
_entity.pdbx_description
1 polymer ?
#
loop_
_entity_poly.entity_id
_entity_poly.type
_entity_poly.pdbx_seq_one_letter_code
_entity_poly.pdbx_strand_id
1 'polypeptide(L)'
;MATERSPERVIILHGSSPKESETVADLAKVIPQSEVVETHSLEEYITALGKQDFDVVVLDYDLPEVQAKELLAQLKLRDNEPDVLLLSKCTDPATIRSIAKAQKRYVVREEGWVDSMAHAIRDMLRIRRLEEEMAQIRARLTEANQKLEARNRRLDDFCATIAHDIRGPLAGLVLKVEYILETQASHFDERTVNLLKRSVESTRRLVGVVQAMYEFAKIGFSGAKFSPTPLTPLVQEVMADINIDHAEGVGVKMHDLPVVWGNSDLLRRVFQNLFTNAIKYNHREKVEISISYDGVVQRGIGEFAQITVGDNGPGISPTDAGKVFNMFSRGNGADRGSEGLGIGLAIVQRIVELHQGMIELTSGPQEGARFTILLPTHQIEPVKS
;
A
#
# COMPACT_ATOMS: atom_id res chain seq x y z
N MET A 1 -20.49 -9.27 19.34
CA MET A 1 -21.94 -9.09 19.49
C MET A 1 -22.45 -8.64 18.15
N ALA A 2 -23.24 -9.50 17.47
CA ALA A 2 -23.95 -9.09 16.27
C ALA A 2 -25.01 -8.07 16.70
N THR A 3 -24.89 -6.83 16.24
CA THR A 3 -25.95 -5.83 16.35
C THR A 3 -27.14 -6.40 15.60
N GLU A 4 -28.25 -6.70 16.28
CA GLU A 4 -29.52 -7.00 15.65
C GLU A 4 -29.85 -5.81 14.75
N ARG A 5 -29.81 -6.07 13.44
CA ARG A 5 -30.17 -5.07 12.44
C ARG A 5 -31.67 -4.88 12.48
N SER A 6 -32.14 -3.65 12.40
CA SER A 6 -33.54 -3.34 12.18
C SER A 6 -34.02 -4.04 10.92
N PRO A 7 -35.23 -4.57 10.87
CA PRO A 7 -35.78 -5.21 9.66
C PRO A 7 -35.79 -4.23 8.50
N GLU A 8 -35.46 -4.72 7.31
CA GLU A 8 -35.55 -3.94 6.08
C GLU A 8 -37.00 -3.56 5.84
N ARG A 9 -37.26 -2.31 5.43
CA ARG A 9 -38.61 -1.77 5.31
C ARG A 9 -38.96 -1.48 3.86
N VAL A 10 -40.09 -2.03 3.42
CA VAL A 10 -40.62 -1.85 2.08
C VAL A 10 -42.00 -1.20 2.18
N ILE A 11 -42.22 -0.11 1.45
CA ILE A 11 -43.57 0.50 1.34
C ILE A 11 -44.08 0.32 -0.10
N ILE A 12 -45.36 -0.03 -0.22
CA ILE A 12 -46.03 -0.23 -1.49
C ILE A 12 -47.23 0.67 -1.58
N LEU A 13 -47.27 1.51 -2.63
CA LEU A 13 -48.46 2.26 -3.01
C LEU A 13 -49.07 1.67 -4.26
N HIS A 14 -50.29 1.15 -4.16
CA HIS A 14 -51.05 0.63 -5.28
C HIS A 14 -52.51 1.11 -5.27
N GLY A 15 -53.20 0.98 -6.43
CA GLY A 15 -54.62 1.38 -6.55
C GLY A 15 -55.54 0.44 -5.79
N SER A 16 -56.77 0.94 -5.48
CA SER A 16 -57.78 0.33 -4.59
C SER A 16 -58.47 -0.92 -5.19
N SER A 17 -57.77 -1.88 -5.75
CA SER A 17 -58.39 -3.14 -6.28
C SER A 17 -58.30 -4.26 -5.25
N PRO A 18 -59.40 -4.93 -4.88
CA PRO A 18 -59.40 -6.01 -3.87
C PRO A 18 -58.54 -7.23 -4.20
N LYS A 19 -58.22 -7.47 -5.49
CA LYS A 19 -57.33 -8.54 -5.94
C LYS A 19 -55.85 -8.24 -5.65
N GLU A 20 -55.51 -7.04 -5.31
CA GLU A 20 -54.12 -6.62 -5.08
C GLU A 20 -53.71 -6.79 -3.62
N SER A 21 -54.64 -6.86 -2.68
CA SER A 21 -54.35 -7.16 -1.25
C SER A 21 -53.80 -8.59 -1.00
N GLU A 22 -54.11 -9.55 -1.87
CA GLU A 22 -53.48 -10.88 -1.83
C GLU A 22 -52.00 -10.80 -2.14
N THR A 23 -51.57 -9.78 -2.88
CA THR A 23 -50.21 -9.55 -3.37
C THR A 23 -49.22 -9.29 -2.24
N VAL A 24 -49.64 -8.58 -1.21
CA VAL A 24 -48.73 -8.25 -0.07
C VAL A 24 -48.54 -9.44 0.85
N ALA A 25 -49.58 -10.29 1.03
CA ALA A 25 -49.44 -11.53 1.77
C ALA A 25 -48.44 -12.49 1.10
N ASP A 26 -48.38 -12.48 -0.22
CA ASP A 26 -47.45 -13.28 -1.00
C ASP A 26 -46.04 -12.69 -0.98
N LEU A 27 -45.88 -11.35 -0.99
CA LEU A 27 -44.62 -10.69 -0.81
C LEU A 27 -43.98 -10.96 0.56
N ALA A 28 -44.75 -10.92 1.64
CA ALA A 28 -44.27 -11.26 2.97
C ALA A 28 -43.69 -12.69 3.07
N LYS A 29 -44.23 -13.63 2.25
CA LYS A 29 -43.67 -14.98 2.15
C LYS A 29 -42.34 -15.04 1.40
N VAL A 30 -42.14 -14.15 0.45
CA VAL A 30 -40.94 -14.10 -0.42
C VAL A 30 -39.79 -13.29 0.17
N ILE A 31 -40.11 -12.28 1.02
CA ILE A 31 -39.13 -11.44 1.75
C ILE A 31 -39.40 -11.49 3.26
N PRO A 32 -39.26 -12.68 3.90
CA PRO A 32 -39.73 -12.93 5.26
C PRO A 32 -38.99 -12.13 6.37
N GLN A 33 -37.87 -11.48 6.02
CA GLN A 33 -37.07 -10.66 6.96
C GLN A 33 -37.36 -9.16 6.86
N SER A 34 -38.28 -8.76 5.98
CA SER A 34 -38.60 -7.35 5.72
C SER A 34 -39.98 -6.97 6.29
N GLU A 35 -40.10 -5.75 6.78
CA GLU A 35 -41.38 -5.16 7.16
C GLU A 35 -42.02 -4.54 5.92
N VAL A 36 -43.15 -5.09 5.47
CA VAL A 36 -43.87 -4.58 4.30
C VAL A 36 -45.06 -3.76 4.75
N VAL A 37 -45.11 -2.51 4.34
CA VAL A 37 -46.22 -1.55 4.61
C VAL A 37 -46.98 -1.33 3.33
N GLU A 38 -48.27 -1.67 3.33
CA GLU A 38 -49.17 -1.46 2.22
C GLU A 38 -49.96 -0.14 2.42
N THR A 39 -50.14 0.61 1.34
CA THR A 39 -50.92 1.84 1.34
C THR A 39 -51.81 1.88 0.09
N HIS A 40 -53.02 2.36 0.28
CA HIS A 40 -54.05 2.41 -0.78
C HIS A 40 -54.37 3.81 -1.25
N SER A 41 -53.80 4.82 -0.57
CA SER A 41 -53.96 6.21 -0.93
C SER A 41 -52.62 6.97 -0.82
N LEU A 42 -52.52 8.06 -1.57
CA LEU A 42 -51.36 8.95 -1.53
C LEU A 42 -51.17 9.57 -0.14
N GLU A 43 -52.25 9.86 0.55
CA GLU A 43 -52.25 10.46 1.90
C GLU A 43 -51.67 9.48 2.94
N GLU A 44 -52.10 8.22 2.92
CA GLU A 44 -51.54 7.15 3.75
C GLU A 44 -50.05 6.95 3.47
N TYR A 45 -49.67 6.92 2.21
CA TYR A 45 -48.30 6.76 1.78
C TYR A 45 -47.38 7.88 2.28
N ILE A 46 -47.79 9.15 2.08
CA ILE A 46 -47.03 10.32 2.57
C ILE A 46 -46.95 10.29 4.11
N THR A 47 -48.05 9.91 4.77
CA THR A 47 -48.07 9.80 6.23
C THR A 47 -47.11 8.71 6.73
N ALA A 48 -47.06 7.59 6.09
CA ALA A 48 -46.13 6.50 6.44
C ALA A 48 -44.66 6.91 6.20
N LEU A 49 -44.38 7.52 5.05
CA LEU A 49 -43.07 8.10 4.77
C LEU A 49 -42.62 9.18 5.77
N GLY A 50 -43.58 9.95 6.34
CA GLY A 50 -43.30 10.95 7.35
C GLY A 50 -42.96 10.38 8.72
N LYS A 51 -43.38 9.13 9.01
CA LYS A 51 -43.18 8.47 10.32
C LYS A 51 -41.90 7.64 10.40
N GLN A 52 -41.45 7.07 9.31
CA GLN A 52 -40.30 6.19 9.28
C GLN A 52 -39.60 6.18 7.90
N ASP A 53 -38.32 5.74 7.88
CA ASP A 53 -37.60 5.53 6.65
C ASP A 53 -37.87 4.15 6.09
N PHE A 54 -37.84 4.06 4.77
CA PHE A 54 -38.00 2.82 4.01
C PHE A 54 -36.76 2.60 3.13
N ASP A 55 -36.39 1.34 2.96
CA ASP A 55 -35.27 0.93 2.11
C ASP A 55 -35.69 0.83 0.65
N VAL A 56 -36.89 0.31 0.40
CA VAL A 56 -37.47 0.19 -0.92
C VAL A 56 -38.87 0.78 -0.95
N VAL A 57 -39.13 1.55 -1.99
CA VAL A 57 -40.42 2.16 -2.29
C VAL A 57 -40.95 1.59 -3.59
N VAL A 58 -42.14 1.00 -3.56
CA VAL A 58 -42.84 0.53 -4.75
C VAL A 58 -43.95 1.50 -5.11
N LEU A 59 -43.89 2.06 -6.32
CA LEU A 59 -44.87 3.05 -6.81
C LEU A 59 -45.56 2.54 -8.07
N ASP A 60 -46.88 2.65 -8.06
CA ASP A 60 -47.68 2.47 -9.27
C ASP A 60 -47.51 3.69 -10.20
N TYR A 61 -46.90 3.49 -11.38
CA TYR A 61 -46.67 4.55 -12.37
C TYR A 61 -47.97 4.92 -13.11
N ASP A 62 -49.00 4.09 -13.05
CA ASP A 62 -50.31 4.36 -13.65
C ASP A 62 -51.13 5.38 -12.80
N LEU A 63 -50.61 5.84 -11.67
CA LEU A 63 -51.10 7.03 -10.96
C LEU A 63 -51.00 8.25 -11.89
N PRO A 64 -51.86 9.29 -11.66
CA PRO A 64 -51.77 10.52 -12.43
C PRO A 64 -50.28 11.02 -12.48
N GLU A 65 -49.79 11.29 -13.68
CA GLU A 65 -48.36 11.58 -13.95
C GLU A 65 -47.75 12.66 -13.05
N VAL A 66 -48.56 13.66 -12.70
CA VAL A 66 -48.16 14.76 -11.79
C VAL A 66 -47.83 14.23 -10.40
N GLN A 67 -48.63 13.30 -9.87
CA GLN A 67 -48.42 12.75 -8.53
C GLN A 67 -47.19 11.86 -8.45
N ALA A 68 -46.94 11.02 -9.44
CA ALA A 68 -45.77 10.16 -9.49
C ALA A 68 -44.44 10.94 -9.56
N LYS A 69 -44.39 12.00 -10.37
CA LYS A 69 -43.23 12.87 -10.48
C LYS A 69 -42.92 13.66 -9.21
N GLU A 70 -43.96 14.19 -8.58
CA GLU A 70 -43.81 14.94 -7.31
C GLU A 70 -43.32 14.03 -6.19
N LEU A 71 -43.84 12.81 -6.09
CA LEU A 71 -43.38 11.80 -5.14
C LEU A 71 -41.91 11.43 -5.34
N LEU A 72 -41.52 11.19 -6.58
CA LEU A 72 -40.11 10.88 -6.91
C LEU A 72 -39.18 12.04 -6.57
N ALA A 73 -39.64 13.29 -6.75
CA ALA A 73 -38.84 14.47 -6.37
C ALA A 73 -38.69 14.58 -4.85
N GLN A 74 -39.73 14.31 -4.08
CA GLN A 74 -39.69 14.33 -2.62
C GLN A 74 -38.80 13.22 -2.05
N LEU A 75 -38.84 12.01 -2.63
CA LEU A 75 -37.98 10.89 -2.21
C LEU A 75 -36.50 11.18 -2.36
N LYS A 76 -36.12 11.91 -3.44
CA LYS A 76 -34.73 12.33 -3.69
C LYS A 76 -34.17 13.34 -2.71
N LEU A 77 -35.04 14.08 -2.01
CA LEU A 77 -34.63 15.11 -1.04
C LEU A 77 -34.39 14.54 0.37
N ARG A 78 -34.58 13.25 0.57
CA ARG A 78 -34.39 12.60 1.87
C ARG A 78 -32.93 12.30 2.10
N ASP A 79 -32.49 12.42 3.35
CA ASP A 79 -31.13 12.06 3.77
C ASP A 79 -30.81 10.58 3.51
N ASN A 80 -31.83 9.71 3.65
CA ASN A 80 -31.78 8.30 3.29
C ASN A 80 -32.67 8.06 2.07
N GLU A 81 -32.14 8.28 0.85
CA GLU A 81 -32.90 8.07 -0.39
C GLU A 81 -33.26 6.58 -0.53
N PRO A 82 -34.54 6.20 -0.58
CA PRO A 82 -34.94 4.83 -0.78
C PRO A 82 -34.75 4.39 -2.24
N ASP A 83 -34.52 3.11 -2.44
CA ASP A 83 -34.58 2.53 -3.78
C ASP A 83 -36.01 2.51 -4.29
N VAL A 84 -36.23 2.89 -5.55
CA VAL A 84 -37.58 2.98 -6.12
C VAL A 84 -37.81 1.91 -7.19
N LEU A 85 -38.87 1.13 -6.99
CA LEU A 85 -39.41 0.19 -7.97
C LEU A 85 -40.70 0.74 -8.53
N LEU A 86 -40.79 0.87 -9.85
CA LEU A 86 -42.00 1.33 -10.54
C LEU A 86 -42.77 0.15 -11.08
N LEU A 87 -44.08 0.15 -10.83
CA LEU A 87 -45.03 -0.79 -11.42
C LEU A 87 -45.85 -0.07 -12.50
N SER A 88 -46.07 -0.68 -13.66
CA SER A 88 -46.93 -0.11 -14.69
C SER A 88 -47.50 -1.17 -15.59
N LYS A 89 -48.68 -0.94 -16.15
CA LYS A 89 -49.27 -1.70 -17.24
C LYS A 89 -48.75 -1.32 -18.62
N CYS A 90 -48.00 -0.19 -18.67
CA CYS A 90 -47.53 0.38 -19.93
C CYS A 90 -46.31 -0.41 -20.43
N THR A 91 -46.38 -0.91 -21.67
CA THR A 91 -45.30 -1.57 -22.37
C THR A 91 -44.64 -0.67 -23.43
N ASP A 92 -44.96 0.65 -23.43
CA ASP A 92 -44.41 1.59 -24.38
C ASP A 92 -42.90 1.75 -24.25
N PRO A 93 -42.13 1.51 -25.33
CA PRO A 93 -40.66 1.61 -25.29
C PRO A 93 -40.10 3.00 -24.95
N ALA A 94 -40.86 4.08 -25.18
CA ALA A 94 -40.41 5.44 -24.86
C ALA A 94 -40.49 5.71 -23.37
N THR A 95 -41.58 5.25 -22.72
CA THR A 95 -41.77 5.33 -21.28
C THR A 95 -40.74 4.47 -20.55
N ILE A 96 -40.51 3.23 -20.98
CA ILE A 96 -39.47 2.34 -20.42
C ILE A 96 -38.08 3.00 -20.50
N ARG A 97 -37.72 3.59 -21.64
CA ARG A 97 -36.44 4.31 -21.78
C ARG A 97 -36.31 5.51 -20.88
N SER A 98 -37.38 6.24 -20.65
CA SER A 98 -37.40 7.39 -19.73
C SER A 98 -37.16 6.95 -18.29
N ILE A 99 -37.79 5.86 -17.87
CA ILE A 99 -37.62 5.27 -16.53
C ILE A 99 -36.20 4.70 -16.35
N ALA A 100 -35.68 4.00 -17.36
CA ALA A 100 -34.33 3.45 -17.34
C ALA A 100 -33.26 4.56 -17.28
N LYS A 101 -33.45 5.70 -17.97
CA LYS A 101 -32.56 6.89 -17.85
C LYS A 101 -32.55 7.49 -16.46
N ALA A 102 -33.64 7.35 -15.70
CA ALA A 102 -33.75 7.82 -14.32
C ALA A 102 -33.14 6.82 -13.30
N GLN A 103 -32.48 5.76 -13.78
CA GLN A 103 -31.88 4.70 -12.95
C GLN A 103 -32.88 4.00 -11.99
N LYS A 104 -34.16 3.98 -12.35
CA LYS A 104 -35.21 3.32 -11.55
C LYS A 104 -35.46 1.91 -12.08
N ARG A 105 -35.72 0.96 -11.18
CA ARG A 105 -36.14 -0.38 -11.54
C ARG A 105 -37.62 -0.36 -11.91
N TYR A 106 -38.01 -1.30 -12.78
CA TYR A 106 -39.33 -1.29 -13.40
C TYR A 106 -39.86 -2.73 -13.56
N VAL A 107 -41.14 -2.93 -13.24
CA VAL A 107 -41.84 -4.18 -13.43
C VAL A 107 -43.14 -3.92 -14.21
N VAL A 108 -43.35 -4.68 -15.29
CA VAL A 108 -44.58 -4.63 -16.05
C VAL A 108 -45.62 -5.51 -15.37
N ARG A 109 -46.86 -5.01 -15.24
CA ARG A 109 -48.00 -5.79 -14.69
C ARG A 109 -48.58 -6.72 -15.74
N GLU A 110 -47.88 -7.82 -16.01
CA GLU A 110 -48.32 -8.96 -16.81
C GLU A 110 -48.57 -10.19 -15.91
N GLU A 111 -48.91 -11.33 -16.48
CA GLU A 111 -49.06 -12.56 -15.70
C GLU A 111 -47.76 -12.91 -14.97
N GLY A 112 -47.81 -13.15 -13.65
CA GLY A 112 -46.63 -13.41 -12.81
C GLY A 112 -45.84 -12.16 -12.36
N TRP A 113 -46.39 -10.96 -12.50
CA TRP A 113 -45.74 -9.70 -12.10
C TRP A 113 -45.40 -9.63 -10.61
N VAL A 114 -46.16 -10.31 -9.75
CA VAL A 114 -45.93 -10.34 -8.29
C VAL A 114 -44.60 -11.00 -7.97
N ASP A 115 -44.33 -12.15 -8.61
CA ASP A 115 -43.07 -12.88 -8.46
C ASP A 115 -41.88 -12.03 -8.98
N SER A 116 -42.08 -11.36 -10.12
CA SER A 116 -41.09 -10.47 -10.70
C SER A 116 -40.78 -9.28 -9.79
N MET A 117 -41.81 -8.70 -9.17
CA MET A 117 -41.67 -7.60 -8.18
C MET A 117 -40.93 -8.08 -6.93
N ALA A 118 -41.32 -9.24 -6.41
CA ALA A 118 -40.68 -9.82 -5.23
C ALA A 118 -39.18 -10.12 -5.46
N HIS A 119 -38.84 -10.62 -6.63
CA HIS A 119 -37.44 -10.84 -7.02
C HIS A 119 -36.70 -9.50 -7.14
N ALA A 120 -37.29 -8.48 -7.78
CA ALA A 120 -36.70 -7.17 -7.92
C ALA A 120 -36.42 -6.51 -6.55
N ILE A 121 -37.41 -6.55 -5.63
CA ILE A 121 -37.27 -6.04 -4.27
C ILE A 121 -36.13 -6.75 -3.52
N ARG A 122 -36.08 -8.07 -3.57
CA ARG A 122 -35.05 -8.89 -2.92
C ARG A 122 -33.65 -8.52 -3.44
N ASP A 123 -33.49 -8.34 -4.74
CA ASP A 123 -32.24 -7.94 -5.34
C ASP A 123 -31.83 -6.53 -4.94
N MET A 124 -32.80 -5.60 -4.85
CA MET A 124 -32.56 -4.23 -4.40
C MET A 124 -32.05 -4.20 -2.95
N LEU A 125 -32.76 -4.88 -2.06
CA LEU A 125 -32.36 -4.99 -0.64
C LEU A 125 -30.98 -5.65 -0.49
N ARG A 126 -30.71 -6.70 -1.28
CA ARG A 126 -29.41 -7.37 -1.27
C ARG A 126 -28.26 -6.46 -1.73
N ILE A 127 -28.47 -5.72 -2.83
CA ILE A 127 -27.46 -4.79 -3.36
C ILE A 127 -27.18 -3.68 -2.33
N ARG A 128 -28.22 -3.05 -1.80
CA ARG A 128 -28.09 -2.01 -0.78
C ARG A 128 -27.32 -2.50 0.43
N ARG A 129 -27.62 -3.69 0.91
CA ARG A 129 -26.92 -4.32 2.03
C ARG A 129 -25.42 -4.53 1.73
N LEU A 130 -25.10 -5.02 0.52
CA LEU A 130 -23.70 -5.21 0.13
C LEU A 130 -22.95 -3.87 0.01
N GLU A 131 -23.61 -2.84 -0.50
CA GLU A 131 -23.02 -1.49 -0.60
C GLU A 131 -22.73 -0.90 0.79
N GLU A 132 -23.68 -1.04 1.74
CA GLU A 132 -23.46 -0.60 3.13
C GLU A 132 -22.33 -1.38 3.83
N GLU A 133 -22.30 -2.71 3.66
CA GLU A 133 -21.21 -3.54 4.20
C GLU A 133 -19.85 -3.15 3.60
N MET A 134 -19.80 -2.94 2.29
CA MET A 134 -18.58 -2.45 1.62
C MET A 134 -18.15 -1.07 2.11
N ALA A 135 -19.10 -0.15 2.30
CA ALA A 135 -18.80 1.18 2.84
C ALA A 135 -18.21 1.10 4.26
N GLN A 136 -18.78 0.25 5.12
CA GLN A 136 -18.28 0.02 6.47
C GLN A 136 -16.88 -0.62 6.47
N ILE A 137 -16.63 -1.62 5.62
CA ILE A 137 -15.32 -2.26 5.49
C ILE A 137 -14.28 -1.25 5.01
N ARG A 138 -14.62 -0.44 3.99
CA ARG A 138 -13.75 0.64 3.49
C ARG A 138 -13.40 1.65 4.58
N ALA A 139 -14.39 2.10 5.35
CA ALA A 139 -14.16 3.04 6.45
C ALA A 139 -13.22 2.46 7.52
N ARG A 140 -13.42 1.20 7.92
CA ARG A 140 -12.55 0.50 8.88
C ARG A 140 -11.14 0.31 8.34
N LEU A 141 -11.00 -0.04 7.07
CA LEU A 141 -9.70 -0.22 6.43
C LEU A 141 -8.94 1.11 6.36
N THR A 142 -9.61 2.18 5.99
CA THR A 142 -9.03 3.54 5.95
C THR A 142 -8.56 3.98 7.35
N GLU A 143 -9.38 3.77 8.38
CA GLU A 143 -9.01 4.09 9.76
C GLU A 143 -7.81 3.26 10.25
N ALA A 144 -7.79 1.95 9.94
CA ALA A 144 -6.69 1.07 10.31
C ALA A 144 -5.38 1.49 9.61
N ASN A 145 -5.43 1.83 8.32
CA ASN A 145 -4.27 2.32 7.57
C ASN A 145 -3.75 3.65 8.16
N GLN A 146 -4.63 4.59 8.46
CA GLN A 146 -4.22 5.86 9.09
C GLN A 146 -3.55 5.65 10.45
N LYS A 147 -4.07 4.72 11.26
CA LYS A 147 -3.45 4.35 12.56
C LYS A 147 -2.07 3.71 12.37
N LEU A 148 -1.92 2.83 11.37
CA LEU A 148 -0.64 2.20 11.04
C LEU A 148 0.39 3.23 10.58
N GLU A 149 0.01 4.13 9.67
CA GLU A 149 0.88 5.21 9.20
C GLU A 149 1.30 6.15 10.35
N ALA A 150 0.36 6.53 11.22
CA ALA A 150 0.67 7.36 12.38
C ALA A 150 1.63 6.67 13.36
N ARG A 151 1.50 5.36 13.57
CA ARG A 151 2.43 4.58 14.39
C ARG A 151 3.80 4.47 13.75
N ASN A 152 3.88 4.22 12.45
CA ASN A 152 5.13 4.18 11.71
C ASN A 152 5.86 5.52 11.80
N ARG A 153 5.17 6.64 11.54
CA ARG A 153 5.75 7.98 11.68
C ARG A 153 6.31 8.23 13.07
N ARG A 154 5.55 7.89 14.13
CA ARG A 154 6.04 8.06 15.51
C ARG A 154 7.28 7.23 15.81
N LEU A 155 7.35 6.00 15.30
CA LEU A 155 8.52 5.14 15.46
C LEU A 155 9.74 5.73 14.76
N ASP A 156 9.55 6.23 13.56
CA ASP A 156 10.57 6.88 12.77
C ASP A 156 11.09 8.16 13.49
N ASP A 157 10.19 9.05 13.96
CA ASP A 157 10.56 10.25 14.74
C ASP A 157 11.34 9.90 16.00
N PHE A 158 10.91 8.86 16.71
CA PHE A 158 11.58 8.36 17.89
C PHE A 158 12.99 7.87 17.58
N CYS A 159 13.17 7.08 16.53
CA CYS A 159 14.47 6.61 16.06
C CYS A 159 15.39 7.78 15.67
N ALA A 160 14.85 8.78 14.98
CA ALA A 160 15.59 9.97 14.58
C ALA A 160 16.08 10.77 15.78
N THR A 161 15.22 11.00 16.77
CA THR A 161 15.54 11.73 17.99
C THR A 161 16.61 11.02 18.81
N ILE A 162 16.43 9.73 19.08
CA ILE A 162 17.40 8.92 19.82
C ILE A 162 18.75 8.90 19.11
N ALA A 163 18.76 8.73 17.79
CA ALA A 163 19.98 8.70 17.01
C ALA A 163 20.77 10.00 17.14
N HIS A 164 20.08 11.14 17.10
CA HIS A 164 20.70 12.45 17.31
C HIS A 164 21.28 12.58 18.73
N ASP A 165 20.50 12.24 19.74
CA ASP A 165 20.88 12.46 21.15
C ASP A 165 21.99 11.52 21.65
N ILE A 166 22.14 10.35 21.01
CA ILE A 166 23.24 9.42 21.29
C ILE A 166 24.51 9.81 20.55
N ARG A 167 24.41 10.35 19.33
CA ARG A 167 25.59 10.71 18.51
C ARG A 167 26.49 11.74 19.19
N GLY A 168 25.90 12.80 19.75
CA GLY A 168 26.63 13.87 20.40
C GLY A 168 27.57 13.39 21.52
N PRO A 169 27.05 12.71 22.55
CA PRO A 169 27.89 12.16 23.63
C PRO A 169 28.97 11.18 23.17
N LEU A 170 28.64 10.29 22.22
CA LEU A 170 29.61 9.32 21.70
C LEU A 170 30.73 9.97 20.90
N ALA A 171 30.41 10.97 20.06
CA ALA A 171 31.43 11.74 19.35
C ALA A 171 32.34 12.51 20.33
N GLY A 172 31.77 13.10 21.39
CA GLY A 172 32.53 13.75 22.45
C GLY A 172 33.45 12.78 23.21
N LEU A 173 33.04 11.51 23.40
CA LEU A 173 33.88 10.45 23.99
C LEU A 173 35.08 10.13 23.10
N VAL A 174 34.83 9.93 21.79
CA VAL A 174 35.91 9.68 20.80
C VAL A 174 36.95 10.77 20.85
N LEU A 175 36.52 12.02 20.72
CA LEU A 175 37.43 13.17 20.73
C LEU A 175 38.30 13.26 22.00
N LYS A 176 37.69 13.00 23.18
CA LYS A 176 38.43 13.01 24.46
C LYS A 176 39.50 11.93 24.53
N VAL A 177 39.15 10.69 24.11
CA VAL A 177 40.10 9.57 24.16
C VAL A 177 41.20 9.75 23.10
N GLU A 178 40.87 10.29 21.91
CA GLU A 178 41.88 10.63 20.90
C GLU A 178 42.82 11.72 21.37
N TYR A 179 42.32 12.77 22.02
CA TYR A 179 43.15 13.82 22.64
C TYR A 179 44.11 13.24 23.67
N ILE A 180 43.66 12.29 24.51
CA ILE A 180 44.53 11.60 25.48
C ILE A 180 45.61 10.78 24.74
N LEU A 181 45.25 10.07 23.70
CA LEU A 181 46.19 9.27 22.89
C LEU A 181 47.22 10.14 22.18
N GLU A 182 46.82 11.31 21.68
CA GLU A 182 47.72 12.24 20.98
C GLU A 182 48.66 12.94 21.94
N THR A 183 48.18 13.34 23.11
CA THR A 183 48.96 14.22 24.02
C THR A 183 49.70 13.48 25.12
N GLN A 184 49.21 12.27 25.52
CA GLN A 184 49.73 11.58 26.72
C GLN A 184 50.07 10.11 26.48
N ALA A 185 50.10 9.62 25.21
CA ALA A 185 50.37 8.21 24.93
C ALA A 185 51.71 7.70 25.53
N SER A 186 52.72 8.58 25.62
CA SER A 186 54.02 8.26 26.21
C SER A 186 54.00 7.97 27.70
N HIS A 187 52.92 8.33 28.42
CA HIS A 187 52.77 8.11 29.84
C HIS A 187 52.05 6.77 30.15
N PHE A 188 51.59 6.05 29.12
CA PHE A 188 50.87 4.77 29.28
C PHE A 188 51.74 3.61 28.77
N ASP A 189 51.51 2.44 29.36
CA ASP A 189 52.03 1.18 28.80
C ASP A 189 51.35 0.83 27.48
N GLU A 190 52.01 -0.01 26.70
CA GLU A 190 51.52 -0.41 25.38
C GLU A 190 50.12 -1.10 25.46
N ARG A 191 49.85 -1.81 26.54
CA ARG A 191 48.56 -2.48 26.77
C ARG A 191 47.45 -1.46 26.96
N THR A 192 47.68 -0.40 27.72
CA THR A 192 46.72 0.68 27.96
C THR A 192 46.47 1.46 26.68
N VAL A 193 47.52 1.80 25.91
CA VAL A 193 47.38 2.47 24.61
C VAL A 193 46.50 1.61 23.64
N ASN A 194 46.75 0.32 23.57
CA ASN A 194 45.96 -0.59 22.73
C ASN A 194 44.50 -0.71 23.20
N LEU A 195 44.24 -0.69 24.50
CA LEU A 195 42.90 -0.68 25.05
C LEU A 195 42.13 0.60 24.69
N LEU A 196 42.77 1.75 24.82
CA LEU A 196 42.21 3.05 24.43
C LEU A 196 41.89 3.11 22.94
N LYS A 197 42.82 2.67 22.06
CA LYS A 197 42.57 2.58 20.62
C LYS A 197 41.37 1.71 20.29
N ARG A 198 41.26 0.52 20.86
CA ARG A 198 40.11 -0.38 20.70
C ARG A 198 38.80 0.25 21.19
N SER A 199 38.85 1.05 22.27
CA SER A 199 37.70 1.76 22.79
C SER A 199 37.22 2.84 21.81
N VAL A 200 38.14 3.58 21.20
CA VAL A 200 37.83 4.56 20.14
C VAL A 200 37.20 3.88 18.96
N GLU A 201 37.78 2.78 18.46
CA GLU A 201 37.23 2.01 17.34
C GLU A 201 35.82 1.49 17.63
N SER A 202 35.61 0.96 18.86
CA SER A 202 34.28 0.48 19.28
C SER A 202 33.27 1.61 19.36
N THR A 203 33.66 2.76 19.88
CA THR A 203 32.79 3.94 19.99
C THR A 203 32.48 4.54 18.60
N ARG A 204 33.46 4.63 17.71
CA ARG A 204 33.22 5.05 16.31
C ARG A 204 32.24 4.11 15.60
N ARG A 205 32.36 2.81 15.85
CA ARG A 205 31.41 1.81 15.32
C ARG A 205 30.00 2.07 15.83
N LEU A 206 29.82 2.36 17.13
CA LEU A 206 28.52 2.70 17.70
C LEU A 206 27.93 3.98 17.07
N VAL A 207 28.76 5.02 16.88
CA VAL A 207 28.34 6.25 16.17
C VAL A 207 27.84 5.92 14.77
N GLY A 208 28.55 5.05 14.05
CA GLY A 208 28.12 4.60 12.72
C GLY A 208 26.79 3.83 12.74
N VAL A 209 26.57 2.96 13.73
CA VAL A 209 25.30 2.23 13.93
C VAL A 209 24.14 3.21 14.13
N VAL A 210 24.33 4.18 15.02
CA VAL A 210 23.33 5.22 15.32
C VAL A 210 23.03 6.07 14.09
N GLN A 211 24.08 6.45 13.33
CA GLN A 211 23.92 7.20 12.08
C GLN A 211 23.09 6.41 11.04
N ALA A 212 23.44 5.16 10.85
CA ALA A 212 22.74 4.31 9.86
C ALA A 212 21.27 4.01 10.28
N MET A 213 21.00 3.88 11.58
CA MET A 213 19.65 3.78 12.11
C MET A 213 18.83 5.06 11.85
N TYR A 214 19.45 6.23 12.03
CA TYR A 214 18.84 7.51 11.68
C TYR A 214 18.53 7.63 10.18
N GLU A 215 19.48 7.24 9.33
CA GLU A 215 19.28 7.28 7.88
C GLU A 215 18.17 6.32 7.43
N PHE A 216 18.12 5.13 8.02
CA PHE A 216 17.06 4.17 7.77
C PHE A 216 15.68 4.73 8.16
N ALA A 217 15.55 5.31 9.33
CA ALA A 217 14.33 5.96 9.78
C ALA A 217 13.91 7.09 8.83
N LYS A 218 14.87 7.93 8.38
CA LYS A 218 14.60 9.06 7.51
C LYS A 218 14.13 8.68 6.09
N ILE A 219 14.43 7.49 5.61
CA ILE A 219 13.97 7.00 4.29
C ILE A 219 12.44 6.97 4.19
N GLY A 220 11.71 6.77 5.30
CA GLY A 220 10.25 6.82 5.35
C GLY A 220 9.62 8.22 5.37
N PHE A 221 10.40 9.26 5.75
CA PHE A 221 9.91 10.64 5.98
C PHE A 221 9.95 11.56 4.78
N SER A 222 10.84 11.31 3.85
CA SER A 222 10.97 12.19 2.71
C SER A 222 9.67 12.10 1.92
N GLY A 223 8.98 13.22 1.75
CA GLY A 223 8.02 13.41 0.67
C GLY A 223 8.78 13.27 -0.66
N ALA A 224 9.34 12.09 -0.85
CA ALA A 224 10.20 11.75 -1.96
C ALA A 224 9.41 11.95 -3.23
N LYS A 225 9.82 12.93 -4.04
CA LYS A 225 9.22 13.15 -5.35
C LYS A 225 9.68 12.01 -6.25
N PHE A 226 8.75 11.24 -6.72
CA PHE A 226 8.98 10.19 -7.71
C PHE A 226 8.80 10.77 -9.11
N SER A 227 9.67 10.39 -10.02
CA SER A 227 9.65 10.83 -11.40
C SER A 227 10.32 9.78 -12.30
N PRO A 228 10.13 9.85 -13.64
CA PRO A 228 10.93 9.04 -14.55
C PRO A 228 12.42 9.31 -14.33
N THR A 229 13.16 8.28 -13.93
CA THR A 229 14.57 8.37 -13.54
C THR A 229 15.40 7.47 -14.46
N PRO A 230 16.27 8.03 -15.32
CA PRO A 230 17.16 7.26 -16.16
C PRO A 230 18.29 6.67 -15.31
N LEU A 231 18.39 5.33 -15.30
CA LEU A 231 19.36 4.64 -14.42
C LEU A 231 20.79 4.67 -14.97
N THR A 232 21.01 4.70 -16.30
CA THR A 232 22.37 4.74 -16.87
C THR A 232 23.19 5.93 -16.34
N PRO A 233 22.75 7.21 -16.48
CA PRO A 233 23.51 8.33 -15.97
C PRO A 233 23.62 8.31 -14.45
N LEU A 234 22.58 7.92 -13.73
CA LEU A 234 22.59 7.83 -12.28
C LEU A 234 23.68 6.87 -11.77
N VAL A 235 23.78 5.68 -12.37
CA VAL A 235 24.78 4.68 -12.00
C VAL A 235 26.18 5.15 -12.34
N GLN A 236 26.36 5.82 -13.49
CA GLN A 236 27.64 6.41 -13.86
C GLN A 236 28.11 7.48 -12.87
N GLU A 237 27.21 8.35 -12.41
CA GLU A 237 27.51 9.32 -11.36
C GLU A 237 27.91 8.64 -10.06
N VAL A 238 27.19 7.57 -9.64
CA VAL A 238 27.57 6.80 -8.44
C VAL A 238 28.96 6.19 -8.57
N MET A 239 29.30 5.65 -9.73
CA MET A 239 30.63 5.08 -10.00
C MET A 239 31.72 6.14 -9.87
N ALA A 240 31.49 7.34 -10.39
CA ALA A 240 32.40 8.47 -10.27
C ALA A 240 32.55 8.94 -8.80
N ASP A 241 31.42 9.05 -8.04
CA ASP A 241 31.42 9.48 -6.65
C ASP A 241 32.25 8.57 -5.72
N ILE A 242 32.24 7.26 -5.99
CA ILE A 242 33.03 6.28 -5.21
C ILE A 242 34.43 6.04 -5.79
N ASN A 243 34.81 6.81 -6.83
CA ASN A 243 36.10 6.68 -7.53
C ASN A 243 36.41 5.26 -8.02
N ILE A 244 35.38 4.52 -8.48
CA ILE A 244 35.53 3.12 -8.91
C ILE A 244 36.46 3.01 -10.12
N ASP A 245 36.41 3.97 -11.04
CA ASP A 245 37.21 4.01 -12.27
C ASP A 245 38.70 4.22 -12.01
N HIS A 246 39.07 4.70 -10.82
CA HIS A 246 40.46 4.92 -10.40
C HIS A 246 40.93 3.92 -9.35
N ALA A 247 40.06 2.99 -8.92
CA ALA A 247 40.44 1.95 -7.96
C ALA A 247 41.22 0.84 -8.67
N GLU A 248 42.50 0.67 -8.31
CA GLU A 248 43.33 -0.40 -8.86
C GLU A 248 42.68 -1.76 -8.61
N GLY A 249 42.58 -2.58 -9.67
CA GLY A 249 42.03 -3.93 -9.57
C GLY A 249 40.49 -4.01 -9.57
N VAL A 250 39.74 -2.91 -9.79
CA VAL A 250 38.27 -2.95 -9.90
C VAL A 250 37.83 -2.77 -11.35
N GLY A 251 37.03 -3.68 -11.85
CA GLY A 251 36.42 -3.61 -13.20
C GLY A 251 34.90 -3.62 -13.10
N VAL A 252 34.26 -2.70 -13.83
CA VAL A 252 32.78 -2.66 -13.92
C VAL A 252 32.34 -2.93 -15.35
N LYS A 253 31.42 -3.87 -15.53
CA LYS A 253 30.73 -4.16 -16.80
C LYS A 253 29.29 -3.67 -16.67
N MET A 254 28.95 -2.61 -17.38
CA MET A 254 27.61 -2.04 -17.37
C MET A 254 27.01 -2.06 -18.78
N HIS A 255 25.78 -2.53 -18.91
CA HIS A 255 24.96 -2.38 -20.11
C HIS A 255 24.02 -1.19 -19.95
N ASP A 256 23.37 -0.77 -21.03
CA ASP A 256 22.36 0.28 -20.96
C ASP A 256 21.23 -0.12 -20.00
N LEU A 257 20.89 0.80 -19.08
CA LEU A 257 19.87 0.61 -18.07
C LEU A 257 18.61 1.39 -18.42
N PRO A 258 17.43 0.91 -18.00
CA PRO A 258 16.15 1.50 -18.33
C PRO A 258 15.90 2.81 -17.57
N VAL A 259 14.84 3.51 -18.00
CA VAL A 259 14.18 4.54 -17.19
C VAL A 259 13.17 3.85 -16.28
N VAL A 260 13.19 4.18 -14.99
CA VAL A 260 12.27 3.65 -13.97
C VAL A 260 11.50 4.79 -13.31
N TRP A 261 10.36 4.48 -12.71
CA TRP A 261 9.63 5.44 -11.89
C TRP A 261 10.19 5.42 -10.47
N GLY A 262 10.91 6.48 -10.09
CA GLY A 262 11.60 6.47 -8.81
C GLY A 262 12.09 7.84 -8.35
N ASN A 263 12.70 7.85 -7.17
CA ASN A 263 13.41 8.99 -6.62
C ASN A 263 14.92 8.80 -6.83
N SER A 264 15.54 9.71 -7.57
CA SER A 264 16.96 9.63 -7.95
C SER A 264 17.92 9.55 -6.77
N ASP A 265 17.68 10.32 -5.69
CA ASP A 265 18.55 10.36 -4.52
C ASP A 265 18.52 9.04 -3.73
N LEU A 266 17.34 8.45 -3.62
CA LEU A 266 17.18 7.15 -2.97
C LEU A 266 17.78 6.02 -3.81
N LEU A 267 17.54 6.02 -5.13
CA LEU A 267 18.11 5.02 -6.04
C LEU A 267 19.64 5.13 -6.11
N ARG A 268 20.21 6.34 -6.05
CA ARG A 268 21.66 6.57 -5.91
C ARG A 268 22.20 5.81 -4.70
N ARG A 269 21.53 5.87 -3.56
CA ARG A 269 21.93 5.15 -2.34
C ARG A 269 21.85 3.63 -2.50
N VAL A 270 20.89 3.11 -3.28
CA VAL A 270 20.81 1.67 -3.58
C VAL A 270 22.08 1.20 -4.26
N PHE A 271 22.44 1.83 -5.38
CA PHE A 271 23.63 1.43 -6.15
C PHE A 271 24.93 1.67 -5.38
N GLN A 272 25.04 2.80 -4.66
CA GLN A 272 26.19 3.08 -3.80
C GLN A 272 26.40 1.99 -2.75
N ASN A 273 25.34 1.53 -2.06
CA ASN A 273 25.45 0.46 -1.08
C ASN A 273 25.86 -0.88 -1.73
N LEU A 274 25.31 -1.22 -2.90
CA LEU A 274 25.64 -2.46 -3.58
C LEU A 274 27.09 -2.47 -4.07
N PHE A 275 27.57 -1.37 -4.66
CA PHE A 275 28.96 -1.27 -5.15
C PHE A 275 29.97 -1.26 -4.02
N THR A 276 29.72 -0.46 -2.98
CA THR A 276 30.61 -0.45 -1.81
C THR A 276 30.65 -1.81 -1.11
N ASN A 277 29.56 -2.56 -1.07
CA ASN A 277 29.56 -3.93 -0.58
C ASN A 277 30.37 -4.86 -1.49
N ALA A 278 30.18 -4.78 -2.80
CA ALA A 278 30.91 -5.60 -3.77
C ALA A 278 32.43 -5.39 -3.67
N ILE A 279 32.89 -4.16 -3.46
CA ILE A 279 34.32 -3.85 -3.29
C ILE A 279 34.81 -4.32 -1.92
N LYS A 280 34.09 -3.99 -0.87
CA LYS A 280 34.48 -4.18 0.52
C LYS A 280 34.62 -5.64 0.93
N TYR A 281 33.72 -6.49 0.48
CA TYR A 281 33.66 -7.90 0.85
C TYR A 281 34.34 -8.82 -0.17
N ASN A 282 34.95 -8.25 -1.22
CA ASN A 282 35.68 -8.99 -2.21
C ASN A 282 37.19 -8.99 -1.86
N HIS A 283 37.78 -10.16 -1.75
CA HIS A 283 39.21 -10.35 -1.43
C HIS A 283 40.01 -10.86 -2.62
N ARG A 284 39.45 -10.84 -3.84
CA ARG A 284 40.17 -11.23 -5.06
C ARG A 284 41.07 -10.10 -5.53
N GLU A 285 42.17 -10.45 -6.18
CA GLU A 285 43.09 -9.49 -6.79
C GLU A 285 42.35 -8.58 -7.81
N LYS A 286 41.34 -9.14 -8.47
CA LYS A 286 40.49 -8.38 -9.41
C LYS A 286 39.03 -8.48 -9.00
N VAL A 287 38.48 -7.37 -8.58
CA VAL A 287 37.07 -7.20 -8.28
C VAL A 287 36.32 -6.94 -9.58
N GLU A 288 35.36 -7.78 -9.92
CA GLU A 288 34.50 -7.58 -11.09
C GLU A 288 33.06 -7.33 -10.62
N ILE A 289 32.48 -6.21 -11.06
CA ILE A 289 31.08 -5.86 -10.82
C ILE A 289 30.37 -5.85 -12.18
N SER A 290 29.22 -6.47 -12.25
CA SER A 290 28.37 -6.47 -13.45
C SER A 290 27.02 -5.87 -13.16
N ILE A 291 26.49 -5.05 -14.09
CA ILE A 291 25.17 -4.48 -14.00
C ILE A 291 24.46 -4.75 -15.32
N SER A 292 23.31 -5.42 -15.27
CA SER A 292 22.52 -5.74 -16.46
C SER A 292 21.06 -5.33 -16.28
N TYR A 293 20.42 -5.05 -17.40
CA TYR A 293 18.99 -4.95 -17.53
C TYR A 293 18.45 -6.21 -18.18
N ASP A 294 17.64 -6.96 -17.46
CA ASP A 294 17.16 -8.29 -17.87
C ASP A 294 15.75 -8.25 -18.49
N GLY A 295 15.23 -7.03 -18.75
CA GLY A 295 13.92 -6.82 -19.39
C GLY A 295 12.83 -6.38 -18.44
N VAL A 296 11.59 -6.39 -18.94
CA VAL A 296 10.38 -6.03 -18.17
C VAL A 296 9.67 -7.30 -17.71
N VAL A 297 9.25 -7.30 -16.45
CA VAL A 297 8.47 -8.39 -15.85
C VAL A 297 7.12 -7.83 -15.38
N GLN A 298 6.05 -8.55 -15.71
CA GLN A 298 4.70 -8.26 -15.21
C GLN A 298 4.51 -8.90 -13.83
N ARG A 299 4.15 -8.10 -12.82
CA ARG A 299 3.73 -8.61 -11.51
C ARG A 299 2.47 -7.88 -11.03
N GLY A 300 1.39 -8.63 -10.84
CA GLY A 300 0.09 -8.05 -10.49
C GLY A 300 -0.38 -7.09 -11.58
N ILE A 301 -0.63 -5.84 -11.19
CA ILE A 301 -1.09 -4.77 -12.11
C ILE A 301 0.05 -3.89 -12.64
N GLY A 302 1.31 -4.16 -12.27
CA GLY A 302 2.46 -3.30 -12.59
C GLY A 302 3.48 -3.97 -13.50
N GLU A 303 4.15 -3.13 -14.30
CA GLU A 303 5.32 -3.48 -15.09
C GLU A 303 6.59 -3.06 -14.35
N PHE A 304 7.53 -3.98 -14.23
CA PHE A 304 8.77 -3.76 -13.50
C PHE A 304 9.99 -4.00 -14.39
N ALA A 305 10.91 -3.08 -14.38
CA ALA A 305 12.24 -3.28 -14.95
C ALA A 305 13.04 -4.17 -14.01
N GLN A 306 13.61 -5.24 -14.53
CA GLN A 306 14.48 -6.14 -13.81
C GLN A 306 15.95 -5.74 -14.02
N ILE A 307 16.62 -5.33 -12.95
CA ILE A 307 18.02 -4.91 -12.96
C ILE A 307 18.80 -5.86 -12.05
N THR A 308 19.90 -6.41 -12.57
CA THR A 308 20.75 -7.31 -11.80
C THR A 308 22.13 -6.69 -11.58
N VAL A 309 22.54 -6.61 -10.31
CA VAL A 309 23.89 -6.20 -9.89
C VAL A 309 24.59 -7.43 -9.34
N GLY A 310 25.70 -7.83 -9.98
CA GLY A 310 26.48 -9.00 -9.58
C GLY A 310 27.92 -8.65 -9.27
N ASP A 311 28.54 -9.39 -8.35
CA ASP A 311 29.97 -9.35 -8.07
C ASP A 311 30.60 -10.74 -8.18
N ASN A 312 31.93 -10.79 -8.24
CA ASN A 312 32.70 -12.02 -8.26
C ASN A 312 33.31 -12.36 -6.90
N GLY A 313 32.76 -11.87 -5.81
CA GLY A 313 33.25 -12.05 -4.44
C GLY A 313 33.14 -13.49 -3.91
N PRO A 314 33.30 -13.67 -2.59
CA PRO A 314 33.25 -15.00 -1.96
C PRO A 314 31.84 -15.59 -1.93
N GLY A 315 30.81 -14.78 -2.27
CA GLY A 315 29.42 -15.17 -2.16
C GLY A 315 28.89 -15.17 -0.73
N ILE A 316 27.61 -15.51 -0.60
CA ILE A 316 26.87 -15.52 0.67
C ILE A 316 26.35 -16.94 0.89
N SER A 317 26.50 -17.45 2.10
CA SER A 317 26.04 -18.82 2.42
C SER A 317 24.50 -18.88 2.39
N PRO A 318 23.90 -20.03 2.03
CA PRO A 318 22.44 -20.21 2.04
C PRO A 318 21.81 -19.96 3.43
N THR A 319 22.57 -20.22 4.50
CA THR A 319 22.11 -19.99 5.89
C THR A 319 22.03 -18.51 6.24
N ASP A 320 22.84 -17.68 5.57
CA ASP A 320 22.90 -16.24 5.79
C ASP A 320 22.04 -15.46 4.78
N ALA A 321 21.78 -16.02 3.59
CA ALA A 321 21.05 -15.37 2.49
C ALA A 321 19.66 -14.84 2.94
N GLY A 322 18.94 -15.58 3.77
CA GLY A 322 17.65 -15.14 4.32
C GLY A 322 17.75 -14.03 5.38
N LYS A 323 18.96 -13.68 5.84
CA LYS A 323 19.17 -12.69 6.92
C LYS A 323 19.96 -11.47 6.49
N VAL A 324 20.51 -11.44 5.28
CA VAL A 324 21.41 -10.36 4.84
C VAL A 324 20.72 -8.99 4.77
N PHE A 325 19.41 -8.98 4.59
CA PHE A 325 18.59 -7.76 4.60
C PHE A 325 18.15 -7.33 6.01
N ASN A 326 18.38 -8.17 7.05
CA ASN A 326 18.09 -7.77 8.41
C ASN A 326 19.14 -6.78 8.90
N MET A 327 18.70 -5.78 9.66
CA MET A 327 19.61 -4.83 10.30
C MET A 327 20.62 -5.57 11.19
N PHE A 328 21.87 -5.12 11.16
CA PHE A 328 22.99 -5.65 11.95
C PHE A 328 23.36 -7.10 11.62
N SER A 329 22.84 -7.64 10.53
CA SER A 329 23.22 -8.98 10.08
C SER A 329 24.59 -8.94 9.43
N ARG A 330 25.47 -9.88 9.81
CA ARG A 330 26.79 -10.14 9.21
C ARG A 330 26.86 -11.60 8.87
N GLY A 331 27.40 -11.94 7.70
CA GLY A 331 27.66 -13.34 7.36
C GLY A 331 28.73 -13.94 8.27
N ASN A 332 28.63 -15.22 8.54
CA ASN A 332 29.52 -15.98 9.43
C ASN A 332 31.01 -16.03 8.98
N GLY A 333 31.34 -15.52 7.78
CA GLY A 333 32.69 -15.46 7.22
C GLY A 333 33.36 -14.08 7.24
N ALA A 334 32.68 -13.06 7.75
CA ALA A 334 33.27 -11.73 7.83
C ALA A 334 34.27 -11.66 8.99
N ASP A 335 35.56 -11.52 8.66
CA ASP A 335 36.61 -11.28 9.65
C ASP A 335 36.19 -10.20 10.64
N ARG A 336 36.52 -10.40 11.93
CA ARG A 336 36.20 -9.46 13.01
C ARG A 336 36.80 -8.05 12.80
N GLY A 337 37.64 -7.87 11.78
CA GLY A 337 38.25 -6.61 11.34
C GLY A 337 37.57 -5.88 10.20
N SER A 338 36.61 -6.49 9.47
CA SER A 338 35.96 -5.82 8.33
C SER A 338 34.99 -4.76 8.83
N GLU A 339 35.26 -3.48 8.46
CA GLU A 339 34.46 -2.29 8.80
C GLU A 339 33.07 -2.31 8.14
N GLY A 340 32.06 -2.95 8.69
CA GLY A 340 30.70 -2.91 8.18
C GLY A 340 29.66 -3.05 9.28
N LEU A 341 28.67 -2.15 9.26
CA LEU A 341 27.64 -2.06 10.28
C LEU A 341 26.50 -3.09 10.06
N GLY A 342 26.44 -3.75 8.90
CA GLY A 342 25.38 -4.68 8.55
C GLY A 342 24.01 -4.01 8.33
N ILE A 343 24.00 -2.74 7.86
CA ILE A 343 22.77 -1.97 7.67
C ILE A 343 22.55 -1.64 6.17
N GLY A 344 23.60 -1.63 5.36
CA GLY A 344 23.53 -1.21 3.97
C GLY A 344 22.47 -1.94 3.14
N LEU A 345 22.38 -3.28 3.26
CA LEU A 345 21.39 -4.07 2.54
C LEU A 345 19.96 -3.88 3.09
N ALA A 346 19.79 -3.63 4.38
CA ALA A 346 18.49 -3.26 4.94
C ALA A 346 18.00 -1.90 4.39
N ILE A 347 18.92 -0.95 4.20
CA ILE A 347 18.63 0.33 3.52
C ILE A 347 18.22 0.10 2.07
N VAL A 348 18.94 -0.76 1.34
CA VAL A 348 18.59 -1.10 -0.04
C VAL A 348 17.19 -1.69 -0.13
N GLN A 349 16.89 -2.70 0.69
CA GLN A 349 15.55 -3.30 0.74
C GLN A 349 14.48 -2.27 1.02
N ARG A 350 14.66 -1.43 2.05
CA ARG A 350 13.70 -0.39 2.44
C ARG A 350 13.43 0.62 1.31
N ILE A 351 14.49 1.03 0.60
CA ILE A 351 14.35 1.95 -0.55
C ILE A 351 13.57 1.27 -1.68
N VAL A 352 13.91 0.03 -2.01
CA VAL A 352 13.23 -0.73 -3.06
C VAL A 352 11.75 -0.95 -2.73
N GLU A 353 11.42 -1.29 -1.47
CA GLU A 353 10.04 -1.40 -0.97
C GLU A 353 9.28 -0.05 -1.08
N LEU A 354 9.94 1.07 -0.77
CA LEU A 354 9.35 2.41 -0.91
C LEU A 354 9.01 2.74 -2.38
N HIS A 355 9.76 2.17 -3.31
CA HIS A 355 9.51 2.24 -4.75
C HIS A 355 8.46 1.21 -5.22
N GLN A 356 7.78 0.50 -4.29
CA GLN A 356 6.87 -0.61 -4.61
C GLN A 356 7.55 -1.72 -5.42
N GLY A 357 8.87 -1.79 -5.32
CA GLY A 357 9.72 -2.79 -5.96
C GLY A 357 9.99 -4.01 -5.10
N MET A 358 10.88 -4.86 -5.58
CA MET A 358 11.34 -6.06 -4.89
C MET A 358 12.84 -6.24 -5.11
N ILE A 359 13.53 -6.79 -4.12
CA ILE A 359 14.92 -7.21 -4.24
C ILE A 359 15.06 -8.67 -3.85
N GLU A 360 15.81 -9.40 -4.64
CA GLU A 360 16.13 -10.82 -4.42
C GLU A 360 17.64 -11.02 -4.48
N LEU A 361 18.14 -11.96 -3.68
CA LEU A 361 19.53 -12.35 -3.66
C LEU A 361 19.69 -13.78 -4.19
N THR A 362 20.55 -13.96 -5.17
CA THR A 362 21.05 -15.25 -5.62
C THR A 362 22.54 -15.29 -5.38
N SER A 363 23.02 -16.24 -4.58
CA SER A 363 24.44 -16.35 -4.25
C SER A 363 24.77 -17.77 -3.81
N GLY A 364 25.99 -18.19 -4.12
CA GLY A 364 26.56 -19.45 -3.68
C GLY A 364 28.01 -19.25 -3.19
N PRO A 365 28.55 -20.17 -2.39
CA PRO A 365 29.93 -20.09 -1.94
C PRO A 365 30.90 -20.03 -3.14
N GLN A 366 31.75 -19.00 -3.18
CA GLN A 366 32.74 -18.74 -4.27
C GLN A 366 32.14 -18.33 -5.63
N GLU A 367 30.80 -18.14 -5.73
CA GLU A 367 30.10 -17.77 -6.98
C GLU A 367 29.81 -16.27 -7.07
N GLY A 368 30.17 -15.50 -6.03
CA GLY A 368 29.81 -14.10 -5.90
C GLY A 368 28.39 -13.90 -5.39
N ALA A 369 27.93 -12.66 -5.32
CA ALA A 369 26.55 -12.32 -5.00
C ALA A 369 25.89 -11.62 -6.18
N ARG A 370 24.61 -11.93 -6.40
CA ARG A 370 23.78 -11.33 -7.44
C ARG A 370 22.50 -10.81 -6.81
N PHE A 371 22.31 -9.50 -6.88
CA PHE A 371 21.12 -8.79 -6.40
C PHE A 371 20.24 -8.44 -7.59
N THR A 372 19.06 -9.05 -7.65
CA THR A 372 18.05 -8.75 -8.67
C THR A 372 17.03 -7.79 -8.09
N ILE A 373 16.90 -6.61 -8.69
CA ILE A 373 16.03 -5.51 -8.26
C ILE A 373 14.93 -5.33 -9.30
N LEU A 374 13.69 -5.31 -8.85
CA LEU A 374 12.53 -4.98 -9.65
C LEU A 374 12.08 -3.56 -9.29
N LEU A 375 12.09 -2.65 -10.26
CA LEU A 375 11.62 -1.27 -10.08
C LEU A 375 10.50 -0.97 -11.08
N PRO A 376 9.46 -0.23 -10.69
CA PRO A 376 8.34 0.09 -11.58
C PRO A 376 8.83 0.93 -12.78
N THR A 377 8.30 0.64 -13.97
CA THR A 377 8.61 1.41 -15.19
C THR A 377 7.79 2.69 -15.30
N HIS A 378 6.65 2.75 -14.60
CA HIS A 378 5.73 3.89 -14.53
C HIS A 378 5.10 3.98 -13.14
N GLN A 379 4.39 5.07 -12.88
CA GLN A 379 3.65 5.21 -11.63
C GLN A 379 2.61 4.10 -11.50
N ILE A 380 2.74 3.28 -10.47
CA ILE A 380 1.72 2.30 -10.13
C ILE A 380 0.63 3.05 -9.36
N GLU A 381 -0.49 3.33 -10.02
CA GLU A 381 -1.65 3.87 -9.31
C GLU A 381 -2.17 2.79 -8.34
N PRO A 382 -2.42 3.16 -7.08
CA PRO A 382 -3.16 2.25 -6.20
C PRO A 382 -4.50 1.95 -6.87
N VAL A 383 -4.86 0.67 -6.95
CA VAL A 383 -6.17 0.26 -7.47
C VAL A 383 -7.22 1.11 -6.77
N LYS A 384 -7.85 2.01 -7.53
CA LYS A 384 -9.06 2.70 -7.07
C LYS A 384 -10.13 1.63 -6.94
N SER A 385 -10.20 1.05 -5.74
CA SER A 385 -11.23 0.07 -5.36
C SER A 385 -12.54 0.77 -5.02
#